data_5e1fa2584235a13ee0978f697611033b
#
_entry.id   5e1fa2584235a13ee0978f697611033b
#
_cell.length_a   1.000
_cell.length_b   1.000
_cell.length_c   1.000
_cell.angle_alpha   90.00
_cell.angle_beta   90.00
_cell.angle_gamma   90.00
#
_symmetry.space_group_name_H-M   'P 1'
#
loop_
_entity.id
_entity.type
_entity.pdbx_description
1 polymer ?
#
loop_
_entity_poly.entity_id
_entity_poly.type
_entity_poly.pdbx_seq_one_letter_code
_entity_poly.pdbx_strand_id
1 'polypeptide(L)'
;MDNKSIEEYLGFGSGAVDGLGIGGLLKVRVEDFRVEEVSSIPALDPKGRFTVVRVTLVNWETNRFLKRLSRACGINRNRVFASGLKDKRAITTQLLVIDASQKKIEQVDIADSTIEILGRTHQKIGMSDHDGNRFTLTVRGCCDVDGAPLEGKEAMRRVLDLIEKMSEKLGENIFPNWIGPQRFGSTRPVTPEVGRAVVSGDFEEAVNLYLGMKGLNDGKETDELREMWRVTHDPAKCL
;
A
#
# COMPACT_ATOMS: atom_id res chain seq x y z
N MET A 1 -4.73 14.84 20.88
CA MET A 1 -5.79 13.83 20.72
C MET A 1 -5.78 13.02 22.00
N ASP A 2 -6.89 12.97 22.72
CA ASP A 2 -7.05 12.10 23.85
C ASP A 2 -6.92 10.66 23.38
N ASN A 3 -6.62 9.72 24.25
CA ASN A 3 -6.30 8.28 24.02
C ASN A 3 -7.31 7.47 23.14
N LYS A 4 -8.08 8.10 22.27
CA LYS A 4 -8.96 7.43 21.33
C LYS A 4 -8.14 6.81 20.19
N SER A 5 -8.50 5.59 19.82
CA SER A 5 -7.91 4.98 18.64
C SER A 5 -8.25 5.80 17.37
N ILE A 6 -7.44 5.67 16.32
CA ILE A 6 -7.73 6.35 15.03
C ILE A 6 -9.08 5.89 14.47
N GLU A 7 -9.42 4.64 14.63
CA GLU A 7 -10.71 4.08 14.22
C GLU A 7 -11.87 4.78 14.93
N GLU A 8 -11.75 4.98 16.23
CA GLU A 8 -12.76 5.65 17.04
C GLU A 8 -12.90 7.14 16.67
N TYR A 9 -11.78 7.81 16.42
CA TYR A 9 -11.76 9.19 15.94
C TYR A 9 -12.44 9.33 14.56
N LEU A 10 -12.20 8.39 13.65
CA LEU A 10 -12.78 8.39 12.32
C LEU A 10 -14.24 7.88 12.29
N GLY A 11 -14.78 7.45 13.43
CA GLY A 11 -16.14 6.95 13.52
C GLY A 11 -16.31 5.55 12.92
N PHE A 12 -15.25 4.77 12.82
CA PHE A 12 -15.37 3.36 12.48
C PHE A 12 -16.07 2.63 13.62
N GLY A 13 -17.21 2.02 13.28
CA GLY A 13 -18.01 1.28 14.25
C GLY A 13 -17.42 -0.10 14.58
N SER A 14 -18.26 -0.95 15.17
CA SER A 14 -17.93 -2.34 15.44
C SER A 14 -17.67 -3.13 14.17
N GLY A 15 -16.95 -4.25 14.27
CA GLY A 15 -16.71 -5.17 13.17
C GLY A 15 -17.99 -5.69 12.51
N ALA A 16 -17.86 -6.26 11.31
CA ALA A 16 -18.98 -6.84 10.58
C ALA A 16 -19.65 -8.01 11.32
N VAL A 17 -18.88 -8.72 12.12
CA VAL A 17 -19.32 -9.84 12.98
C VAL A 17 -18.69 -9.74 14.35
N ASP A 18 -19.36 -10.30 15.34
CA ASP A 18 -18.84 -10.41 16.70
C ASP A 18 -17.90 -11.62 16.80
N GLY A 19 -16.76 -11.41 17.45
CA GLY A 19 -15.79 -12.46 17.69
C GLY A 19 -14.45 -11.94 18.18
N LEU A 20 -13.63 -12.85 18.68
CA LEU A 20 -12.29 -12.54 19.14
C LEU A 20 -11.33 -12.55 17.96
N GLY A 21 -10.64 -11.45 17.73
CA GLY A 21 -9.52 -11.38 16.77
C GLY A 21 -8.33 -12.22 17.24
N ILE A 22 -7.31 -12.26 16.42
CA ILE A 22 -6.05 -12.97 16.70
C ILE A 22 -4.90 -12.01 17.01
N GLY A 23 -5.16 -10.70 17.09
CA GLY A 23 -4.09 -9.71 17.23
C GLY A 23 -2.96 -9.93 16.23
N GLY A 24 -1.72 -9.71 16.69
CA GLY A 24 -0.52 -10.02 15.92
C GLY A 24 -0.01 -8.87 15.04
N LEU A 25 1.08 -9.14 14.35
CA LEU A 25 1.85 -8.19 13.58
C LEU A 25 1.92 -8.61 12.12
N LEU A 26 1.68 -7.65 11.21
CA LEU A 26 1.89 -7.77 9.77
C LEU A 26 3.26 -7.21 9.38
N LYS A 27 3.83 -7.74 8.29
CA LYS A 27 5.07 -7.21 7.69
C LYS A 27 6.25 -7.20 8.68
N VAL A 28 6.35 -8.17 9.60
CA VAL A 28 7.50 -8.32 10.52
C VAL A 28 8.75 -8.60 9.70
N ARG A 29 8.65 -9.49 8.72
CA ARG A 29 9.65 -9.73 7.68
C ARG A 29 9.08 -9.34 6.32
N VAL A 30 9.96 -9.12 5.35
CA VAL A 30 9.55 -8.78 3.98
C VAL A 30 8.72 -9.91 3.36
N GLU A 31 9.11 -11.15 3.64
CA GLU A 31 8.45 -12.38 3.15
C GLU A 31 7.05 -12.60 3.70
N ASP A 32 6.71 -11.95 4.82
CA ASP A 32 5.40 -12.08 5.46
C ASP A 32 4.28 -11.39 4.68
N PHE A 33 4.63 -10.57 3.70
CA PHE A 33 3.68 -9.85 2.87
C PHE A 33 4.02 -10.03 1.39
N ARG A 34 3.24 -10.87 0.71
CA ARG A 34 3.40 -11.12 -0.72
C ARG A 34 2.21 -10.56 -1.48
N VAL A 35 2.49 -9.90 -2.59
CA VAL A 35 1.47 -9.33 -3.47
C VAL A 35 1.77 -9.76 -4.90
N GLU A 36 0.86 -10.50 -5.50
CA GLU A 36 0.93 -10.90 -6.90
C GLU A 36 -0.18 -10.19 -7.68
N GLU A 37 0.21 -9.40 -8.64
CA GLU A 37 -0.74 -8.74 -9.55
C GLU A 37 -1.45 -9.80 -10.40
N VAL A 38 -2.76 -9.77 -10.39
CA VAL A 38 -3.60 -10.55 -11.30
C VAL A 38 -3.87 -9.67 -12.51
N SER A 39 -3.23 -9.99 -13.62
CA SER A 39 -3.31 -9.21 -14.86
C SER A 39 -3.32 -10.13 -16.07
N SER A 40 -4.08 -9.77 -17.08
CA SER A 40 -4.01 -10.40 -18.39
C SER A 40 -2.74 -9.95 -19.11
N ILE A 41 -1.97 -10.90 -19.65
CA ILE A 41 -0.81 -10.60 -20.48
C ILE A 41 -1.32 -9.99 -21.79
N PRO A 42 -0.81 -8.80 -22.21
CA PRO A 42 -1.17 -8.24 -23.50
C PRO A 42 -0.87 -9.20 -24.66
N ALA A 43 -1.65 -9.13 -25.73
CA ALA A 43 -1.44 -9.98 -26.90
C ALA A 43 0.02 -9.89 -27.39
N LEU A 44 0.69 -11.05 -27.41
CA LEU A 44 2.09 -11.14 -27.77
C LEU A 44 2.27 -11.23 -29.28
N ASP A 45 3.21 -10.45 -29.80
CA ASP A 45 3.65 -10.47 -31.20
C ASP A 45 5.18 -10.29 -31.25
N PRO A 46 5.94 -11.21 -31.85
CA PRO A 46 7.40 -11.08 -31.99
C PRO A 46 7.84 -9.77 -32.65
N LYS A 47 7.01 -9.16 -33.49
CA LYS A 47 7.25 -7.87 -34.15
C LYS A 47 6.79 -6.67 -33.30
N GLY A 48 6.22 -6.91 -32.12
CA GLY A 48 5.74 -5.88 -31.20
C GLY A 48 6.83 -4.87 -30.86
N ARG A 49 6.44 -3.63 -30.65
CA ARG A 49 7.35 -2.54 -30.28
C ARG A 49 7.88 -2.65 -28.88
N PHE A 50 7.02 -3.05 -27.95
CA PHE A 50 7.31 -3.08 -26.50
C PHE A 50 7.71 -4.47 -26.06
N THR A 51 8.50 -4.57 -25.00
CA THR A 51 8.78 -5.83 -24.31
C THR A 51 7.92 -5.95 -23.07
N VAL A 52 7.25 -7.07 -22.91
CA VAL A 52 6.46 -7.42 -21.73
C VAL A 52 7.34 -8.22 -20.79
N VAL A 53 7.39 -7.82 -19.54
CA VAL A 53 8.12 -8.52 -18.49
C VAL A 53 7.27 -8.73 -17.25
N ARG A 54 7.49 -9.82 -16.54
CA ARG A 54 7.06 -10.00 -15.16
C ARG A 54 8.22 -9.69 -14.25
N VAL A 55 8.03 -8.81 -13.28
CA VAL A 55 9.06 -8.47 -12.29
C VAL A 55 8.64 -8.92 -10.92
N THR A 56 9.57 -9.54 -10.19
CA THR A 56 9.42 -9.83 -8.76
C THR A 56 10.42 -8.98 -8.00
N LEU A 57 9.94 -8.21 -7.04
CA LEU A 57 10.68 -7.22 -6.28
C LEU A 57 10.65 -7.57 -4.80
N VAL A 58 11.79 -7.51 -4.13
CA VAL A 58 11.92 -7.73 -2.69
C VAL A 58 12.28 -6.40 -2.01
N ASN A 59 11.36 -5.88 -1.20
CA ASN A 59 11.56 -4.62 -0.44
C ASN A 59 11.84 -3.37 -1.31
N TRP A 60 11.28 -3.30 -2.50
CA TRP A 60 11.41 -2.16 -3.40
C TRP A 60 10.21 -1.23 -3.35
N GLU A 61 10.45 0.08 -3.34
CA GLU A 61 9.44 1.08 -3.71
C GLU A 61 9.32 1.10 -5.24
N THR A 62 8.09 0.95 -5.75
CA THR A 62 7.83 0.73 -7.18
C THR A 62 8.44 1.83 -8.06
N ASN A 63 8.21 3.11 -7.76
CA ASN A 63 8.72 4.20 -8.61
C ASN A 63 10.26 4.28 -8.59
N ARG A 64 10.89 3.96 -7.47
CA ARG A 64 12.35 3.90 -7.37
C ARG A 64 12.92 2.78 -8.22
N PHE A 65 12.26 1.60 -8.18
CA PHE A 65 12.64 0.48 -9.05
C PHE A 65 12.49 0.86 -10.54
N LEU A 66 11.33 1.41 -10.95
CA LEU A 66 11.09 1.81 -12.33
C LEU A 66 12.08 2.87 -12.84
N LYS A 67 12.52 3.80 -11.98
CA LYS A 67 13.61 4.74 -12.29
C LYS A 67 14.95 4.02 -12.47
N ARG A 68 15.25 3.04 -11.63
CA ARG A 68 16.49 2.25 -11.72
C ARG A 68 16.52 1.43 -13.00
N LEU A 69 15.41 0.73 -13.29
CA LEU A 69 15.22 -0.08 -14.49
C LEU A 69 15.36 0.76 -15.77
N SER A 70 14.69 1.91 -15.84
CA SER A 70 14.78 2.78 -17.02
C SER A 70 16.20 3.26 -17.27
N ARG A 71 16.96 3.62 -16.23
CA ARG A 71 18.37 4.01 -16.34
C ARG A 71 19.24 2.84 -16.82
N ALA A 72 19.04 1.64 -16.27
CA ALA A 72 19.78 0.45 -16.67
C ALA A 72 19.53 0.10 -18.15
N CYS A 73 18.30 0.29 -18.65
CA CYS A 73 17.96 0.12 -20.05
C CYS A 73 18.40 1.29 -20.96
N GLY A 74 18.93 2.39 -20.42
CA GLY A 74 19.27 3.59 -21.18
C GLY A 74 18.05 4.28 -21.84
N ILE A 75 16.91 4.31 -21.13
CA ILE A 75 15.66 4.91 -21.62
C ILE A 75 15.10 5.90 -20.59
N ASN A 76 14.16 6.74 -21.02
CA ASN A 76 13.43 7.63 -20.10
C ASN A 76 12.41 6.82 -19.27
N ARG A 77 12.15 7.27 -18.03
CA ARG A 77 11.20 6.64 -17.10
C ARG A 77 9.78 6.51 -17.69
N ASN A 78 9.34 7.48 -18.50
CA ASN A 78 8.02 7.47 -19.14
C ASN A 78 7.87 6.40 -20.25
N ARG A 79 8.93 5.66 -20.57
CA ARG A 79 8.92 4.50 -21.46
C ARG A 79 8.77 3.15 -20.74
N VAL A 80 8.56 3.18 -19.43
CA VAL A 80 8.27 1.99 -18.61
C VAL A 80 6.85 2.14 -18.05
N PHE A 81 5.97 1.23 -18.41
CA PHE A 81 4.54 1.25 -18.11
C PHE A 81 4.23 0.18 -17.06
N ALA A 82 3.40 0.54 -16.06
CA ALA A 82 2.93 -0.32 -14.99
C ALA A 82 1.45 -0.04 -14.72
N SER A 83 0.70 -1.03 -14.29
CA SER A 83 -0.73 -0.91 -13.96
C SER A 83 -1.00 -0.30 -12.58
N GLY A 84 0.01 -0.20 -11.72
CA GLY A 84 -0.14 0.36 -10.38
C GLY A 84 1.13 0.30 -9.55
N LEU A 85 1.06 0.90 -8.37
CA LEU A 85 2.12 0.85 -7.35
C LEU A 85 1.87 -0.33 -6.42
N LYS A 86 2.94 -0.93 -5.89
CA LYS A 86 2.88 -2.03 -4.92
C LYS A 86 3.59 -1.62 -3.62
N ASP A 87 3.26 -2.32 -2.55
CA ASP A 87 3.85 -2.12 -1.23
C ASP A 87 5.37 -2.26 -1.24
N LYS A 88 6.06 -1.36 -0.52
CA LYS A 88 7.52 -1.40 -0.43
C LYS A 88 7.99 -2.58 0.42
N ARG A 89 7.52 -2.68 1.68
CA ARG A 89 7.92 -3.76 2.61
C ARG A 89 7.14 -5.03 2.30
N ALA A 90 7.49 -5.67 1.18
CA ALA A 90 6.81 -6.82 0.64
C ALA A 90 7.67 -7.53 -0.41
N ILE A 91 7.30 -8.74 -0.78
CA ILE A 91 7.67 -9.36 -2.05
C ILE A 91 6.51 -9.10 -3.01
N THR A 92 6.78 -8.41 -4.11
CA THR A 92 5.72 -8.02 -5.05
C THR A 92 6.02 -8.51 -6.46
N THR A 93 5.01 -9.05 -7.13
CA THR A 93 5.11 -9.49 -8.53
C THR A 93 4.09 -8.74 -9.37
N GLN A 94 4.53 -8.14 -10.48
CA GLN A 94 3.68 -7.36 -11.37
C GLN A 94 4.15 -7.41 -12.82
N LEU A 95 3.27 -7.07 -13.77
CA LEU A 95 3.61 -6.89 -15.17
C LEU A 95 4.15 -5.48 -15.42
N LEU A 96 5.16 -5.40 -16.28
CA LEU A 96 5.61 -4.14 -16.87
C LEU A 96 5.66 -4.29 -18.38
N VAL A 97 5.35 -3.19 -19.06
CA VAL A 97 5.56 -3.06 -20.51
C VAL A 97 6.62 -1.99 -20.74
N ILE A 98 7.67 -2.33 -21.49
CA ILE A 98 8.86 -1.49 -21.61
C ILE A 98 9.13 -1.19 -23.08
N ASP A 99 9.25 0.08 -23.44
CA ASP A 99 9.66 0.51 -24.77
C ASP A 99 11.18 0.40 -24.95
N ALA A 100 11.67 -0.84 -24.91
CA ALA A 100 13.05 -1.22 -25.11
C ALA A 100 13.14 -2.60 -25.76
N SER A 101 14.29 -2.94 -26.35
CA SER A 101 14.53 -4.28 -26.90
C SER A 101 14.77 -5.29 -25.78
N GLN A 102 14.40 -6.55 -26.01
CA GLN A 102 14.67 -7.67 -25.09
C GLN A 102 16.15 -7.72 -24.71
N LYS A 103 17.07 -7.61 -25.69
CA LYS A 103 18.52 -7.63 -25.47
C LYS A 103 18.99 -6.60 -24.43
N LYS A 104 18.37 -5.41 -24.36
CA LYS A 104 18.69 -4.40 -23.35
C LYS A 104 18.21 -4.82 -21.96
N ILE A 105 17.05 -5.48 -21.88
CA ILE A 105 16.46 -5.91 -20.63
C ILE A 105 17.18 -7.12 -20.06
N GLU A 106 17.62 -8.05 -20.92
CA GLU A 106 18.43 -9.22 -20.54
C GLU A 106 19.77 -8.84 -19.87
N GLN A 107 20.29 -7.66 -20.16
CA GLN A 107 21.51 -7.13 -19.58
C GLN A 107 21.30 -6.43 -18.23
N VAL A 108 20.05 -6.27 -17.79
CA VAL A 108 19.73 -5.58 -16.54
C VAL A 108 19.93 -6.53 -15.37
N ASP A 109 20.82 -6.12 -14.47
CA ASP A 109 20.99 -6.73 -13.15
C ASP A 109 20.72 -5.69 -12.07
N ILE A 110 19.63 -5.90 -11.31
CA ILE A 110 19.24 -5.05 -10.18
C ILE A 110 19.04 -5.97 -8.98
N ALA A 111 19.81 -5.72 -7.93
CA ALA A 111 19.71 -6.48 -6.70
C ALA A 111 18.27 -6.54 -6.16
N ASP A 112 17.92 -7.64 -5.51
CA ASP A 112 16.60 -7.86 -4.91
C ASP A 112 15.44 -7.76 -5.93
N SER A 113 15.72 -8.08 -7.19
CA SER A 113 14.71 -8.14 -8.24
C SER A 113 14.94 -9.29 -9.22
N THR A 114 13.87 -9.84 -9.75
CA THR A 114 13.90 -10.80 -10.85
C THR A 114 13.08 -10.26 -12.01
N ILE A 115 13.61 -10.34 -13.22
CA ILE A 115 12.95 -9.86 -14.44
C ILE A 115 12.81 -11.06 -15.38
N GLU A 116 11.58 -11.47 -15.62
CA GLU A 116 11.21 -12.53 -16.57
C GLU A 116 10.65 -11.88 -17.83
N ILE A 117 11.27 -12.12 -18.98
CA ILE A 117 10.77 -11.63 -20.28
C ILE A 117 9.69 -12.60 -20.78
N LEU A 118 8.47 -12.07 -20.98
CA LEU A 118 7.33 -12.85 -21.46
C LEU A 118 7.18 -12.79 -22.99
N GLY A 119 7.64 -11.74 -23.61
CA GLY A 119 7.56 -11.56 -25.05
C GLY A 119 7.49 -10.10 -25.48
N ARG A 120 6.99 -9.86 -26.67
CA ARG A 120 6.80 -8.52 -27.23
C ARG A 120 5.33 -8.24 -27.52
N THR A 121 4.95 -6.96 -27.53
CA THR A 121 3.57 -6.53 -27.79
C THR A 121 3.55 -5.18 -28.50
N HIS A 122 2.44 -4.84 -29.13
CA HIS A 122 2.14 -3.49 -29.63
C HIS A 122 1.38 -2.64 -28.62
N GLN A 123 0.90 -3.24 -27.54
CA GLN A 123 0.03 -2.59 -26.55
C GLN A 123 0.85 -2.06 -25.37
N LYS A 124 0.41 -0.94 -24.82
CA LYS A 124 0.85 -0.43 -23.51
C LYS A 124 -0.15 -0.84 -22.47
N ILE A 125 0.32 -0.91 -21.23
CA ILE A 125 -0.57 -0.98 -20.05
C ILE A 125 -0.61 0.39 -19.37
N GLY A 126 -1.75 0.75 -18.83
CA GLY A 126 -2.00 1.99 -18.08
C GLY A 126 -2.31 1.72 -16.62
N MET A 127 -2.52 2.78 -15.87
CA MET A 127 -2.98 2.67 -14.48
C MET A 127 -4.34 1.96 -14.44
N SER A 128 -4.46 1.02 -13.51
CA SER A 128 -5.66 0.19 -13.29
C SER A 128 -5.95 -0.87 -14.37
N ASP A 129 -5.01 -1.15 -15.28
CA ASP A 129 -5.16 -2.22 -16.30
C ASP A 129 -4.87 -3.63 -15.72
N HIS A 130 -5.10 -3.82 -14.42
CA HIS A 130 -4.99 -5.13 -13.76
C HIS A 130 -6.34 -5.51 -13.14
N ASP A 131 -6.60 -6.81 -13.10
CA ASP A 131 -7.87 -7.35 -12.59
C ASP A 131 -7.92 -7.30 -11.06
N GLY A 132 -6.77 -7.32 -10.40
CA GLY A 132 -6.67 -7.27 -8.94
C GLY A 132 -5.28 -7.63 -8.43
N ASN A 133 -5.22 -7.93 -7.14
CA ASN A 133 -4.00 -8.40 -6.49
C ASN A 133 -4.34 -9.60 -5.61
N ARG A 134 -3.49 -10.63 -5.68
CA ARG A 134 -3.51 -11.75 -4.75
C ARG A 134 -2.54 -11.46 -3.62
N PHE A 135 -3.03 -11.57 -2.38
CA PHE A 135 -2.23 -11.38 -1.19
C PHE A 135 -1.96 -12.72 -0.50
N THR A 136 -0.70 -12.91 -0.07
CA THR A 136 -0.32 -13.98 0.86
C THR A 136 0.31 -13.31 2.08
N LEU A 137 -0.36 -13.42 3.21
CA LEU A 137 0.01 -12.72 4.44
C LEU A 137 0.38 -13.72 5.53
N THR A 138 1.49 -13.44 6.23
CA THR A 138 1.86 -14.15 7.46
C THR A 138 1.68 -13.21 8.65
N VAL A 139 0.75 -13.55 9.53
CA VAL A 139 0.56 -12.84 10.79
C VAL A 139 1.45 -13.50 11.84
N ARG A 140 2.26 -12.71 12.54
CA ARG A 140 3.18 -13.20 13.57
C ARG A 140 2.82 -12.66 14.96
N GLY A 141 3.22 -13.41 15.99
CA GLY A 141 2.98 -12.99 17.37
C GLY A 141 1.49 -12.79 17.67
N CYS A 142 0.65 -13.74 17.21
CA CYS A 142 -0.78 -13.69 17.52
C CYS A 142 -1.00 -13.59 19.02
N CYS A 143 -1.93 -12.75 19.44
CA CYS A 143 -2.21 -12.51 20.86
C CYS A 143 -3.71 -12.23 21.09
N ASP A 144 -4.13 -12.40 22.32
CA ASP A 144 -5.46 -12.03 22.78
C ASP A 144 -5.59 -10.51 22.99
N VAL A 145 -6.78 -10.05 23.31
CA VAL A 145 -7.09 -8.64 23.61
C VAL A 145 -6.22 -8.04 24.73
N ASP A 146 -5.83 -8.88 25.70
CA ASP A 146 -4.95 -8.52 26.81
C ASP A 146 -3.45 -8.64 26.47
N GLY A 147 -3.11 -8.96 25.23
CA GLY A 147 -1.74 -9.15 24.78
C GLY A 147 -1.14 -10.51 25.13
N ALA A 148 -1.89 -11.43 25.72
CA ALA A 148 -1.43 -12.78 26.00
C ALA A 148 -1.18 -13.57 24.70
N PRO A 149 -0.02 -14.25 24.54
CA PRO A 149 0.28 -15.01 23.34
C PRO A 149 -0.77 -16.09 23.06
N LEU A 150 -1.18 -16.22 21.80
CA LEU A 150 -2.05 -17.29 21.32
C LEU A 150 -1.22 -18.39 20.66
N GLU A 151 -1.53 -19.64 21.00
CA GLU A 151 -1.02 -20.78 20.25
C GLU A 151 -1.61 -20.82 18.84
N GLY A 152 -0.85 -21.35 17.87
CA GLY A 152 -1.27 -21.39 16.47
C GLY A 152 -2.59 -22.10 16.22
N LYS A 153 -2.88 -23.17 16.99
CA LYS A 153 -4.17 -23.88 16.90
C LYS A 153 -5.34 -23.01 17.33
N GLU A 154 -5.20 -22.25 18.42
CA GLU A 154 -6.24 -21.36 18.90
C GLU A 154 -6.43 -20.16 17.96
N ALA A 155 -5.35 -19.55 17.47
CA ALA A 155 -5.43 -18.51 16.47
C ALA A 155 -6.18 -18.99 15.20
N MET A 156 -5.86 -20.18 14.70
CA MET A 156 -6.55 -20.77 13.56
C MET A 156 -8.04 -21.01 13.84
N ARG A 157 -8.38 -21.54 15.01
CA ARG A 157 -9.79 -21.75 15.41
C ARG A 157 -10.57 -20.44 15.40
N ARG A 158 -10.01 -19.36 15.95
CA ARG A 158 -10.65 -18.03 15.93
C ARG A 158 -10.85 -17.49 14.51
N VAL A 159 -9.85 -17.66 13.64
CA VAL A 159 -9.97 -17.23 12.23
C VAL A 159 -11.09 -17.99 11.52
N LEU A 160 -11.16 -19.32 11.71
CA LEU A 160 -12.22 -20.14 11.10
C LEU A 160 -13.62 -19.76 11.60
N ASP A 161 -13.77 -19.53 12.93
CA ASP A 161 -15.01 -19.06 13.53
C ASP A 161 -15.47 -17.71 12.95
N LEU A 162 -14.54 -16.76 12.78
CA LEU A 162 -14.83 -15.47 12.16
C LEU A 162 -15.23 -15.60 10.68
N ILE A 163 -14.56 -16.47 9.92
CA ILE A 163 -14.90 -16.73 8.52
C ILE A 163 -16.29 -17.35 8.41
N GLU A 164 -16.62 -18.32 9.27
CA GLU A 164 -17.94 -18.95 9.31
C GLU A 164 -19.03 -17.91 9.59
N LYS A 165 -18.88 -17.11 10.64
CA LYS A 165 -19.84 -16.05 10.99
C LYS A 165 -19.98 -15.01 9.89
N MET A 166 -18.88 -14.65 9.20
CA MET A 166 -18.92 -13.75 8.06
C MET A 166 -19.69 -14.37 6.89
N SER A 167 -19.42 -15.65 6.59
CA SER A 167 -20.11 -16.38 5.51
C SER A 167 -21.59 -16.50 5.78
N GLU A 168 -22.01 -16.79 7.03
CA GLU A 168 -23.42 -16.82 7.43
C GLU A 168 -24.11 -15.46 7.26
N LYS A 169 -23.44 -14.37 7.63
CA LYS A 169 -24.02 -13.03 7.62
C LYS A 169 -24.02 -12.37 6.25
N LEU A 170 -22.99 -12.57 5.45
CA LEU A 170 -22.73 -11.83 4.21
C LEU A 170 -22.79 -12.71 2.96
N GLY A 171 -22.68 -14.03 3.11
CA GLY A 171 -22.50 -14.98 2.02
C GLY A 171 -21.06 -15.47 1.87
N GLU A 172 -20.90 -16.61 1.20
CA GLU A 172 -19.58 -17.23 0.99
C GLU A 172 -18.63 -16.31 0.21
N ASN A 173 -17.40 -16.22 0.67
CA ASN A 173 -16.33 -15.45 0.04
C ASN A 173 -16.62 -13.93 -0.11
N ILE A 174 -17.55 -13.40 0.70
CA ILE A 174 -17.88 -11.98 0.75
C ILE A 174 -17.30 -11.35 2.01
N PHE A 175 -16.72 -10.17 1.87
CA PHE A 175 -16.28 -9.33 2.99
C PHE A 175 -16.66 -7.87 2.72
N PRO A 176 -16.90 -7.06 3.76
CA PRO A 176 -17.19 -5.64 3.59
C PRO A 176 -15.98 -4.92 2.98
N ASN A 177 -16.16 -4.26 1.85
CA ASN A 177 -15.12 -3.47 1.21
C ASN A 177 -15.02 -2.07 1.85
N TRP A 178 -14.62 -2.03 3.12
CA TRP A 178 -14.51 -0.79 3.86
C TRP A 178 -13.19 -0.06 3.57
N ILE A 179 -13.29 1.24 3.55
CA ILE A 179 -12.12 2.11 3.47
C ILE A 179 -11.51 2.19 4.88
N GLY A 180 -10.28 1.72 5.03
CA GLY A 180 -9.59 1.71 6.32
C GLY A 180 -8.92 3.05 6.67
N PRO A 181 -8.36 3.16 7.89
CA PRO A 181 -7.73 4.39 8.41
C PRO A 181 -6.62 4.95 7.52
N GLN A 182 -5.95 4.10 6.76
CA GLN A 182 -4.88 4.52 5.84
C GLN A 182 -5.34 5.58 4.84
N ARG A 183 -6.62 5.56 4.42
CA ARG A 183 -7.19 6.54 3.48
C ARG A 183 -7.23 7.95 4.08
N PHE A 184 -7.33 8.04 5.38
CA PHE A 184 -7.49 9.30 6.12
C PHE A 184 -6.20 9.76 6.78
N GLY A 185 -5.14 8.94 6.74
CA GLY A 185 -3.87 9.15 7.43
C GLY A 185 -3.74 8.22 8.64
N SER A 186 -3.00 7.12 8.48
CA SER A 186 -2.85 6.07 9.51
C SER A 186 -2.16 6.50 10.80
N THR A 187 -1.35 7.55 10.74
CA THR A 187 -0.66 8.12 11.91
C THR A 187 -1.20 9.49 12.29
N ARG A 188 -1.82 10.18 11.35
CA ARG A 188 -2.38 11.51 11.49
C ARG A 188 -3.61 11.64 10.59
N PRO A 189 -4.81 11.38 11.08
CA PRO A 189 -6.03 11.36 10.28
C PRO A 189 -6.54 12.78 9.97
N VAL A 190 -5.71 13.61 9.35
CA VAL A 190 -5.98 15.02 9.04
C VAL A 190 -6.80 15.20 7.76
N THR A 191 -6.77 14.21 6.85
CA THR A 191 -7.36 14.33 5.51
C THR A 191 -8.86 14.70 5.53
N PRO A 192 -9.71 14.14 6.41
CA PRO A 192 -11.12 14.52 6.46
C PRO A 192 -11.34 15.98 6.86
N GLU A 193 -10.59 16.47 7.84
CA GLU A 193 -10.74 17.82 8.33
C GLU A 193 -10.24 18.85 7.30
N VAL A 194 -9.07 18.60 6.71
CA VAL A 194 -8.55 19.41 5.60
C VAL A 194 -9.54 19.42 4.43
N GLY A 195 -10.07 18.23 4.07
CA GLY A 195 -11.04 18.10 3.00
C GLY A 195 -12.32 18.90 3.26
N ARG A 196 -12.82 18.89 4.49
CA ARG A 196 -13.99 19.68 4.90
C ARG A 196 -13.72 21.19 4.76
N ALA A 197 -12.57 21.67 5.25
CA ALA A 197 -12.18 23.07 5.13
C ALA A 197 -12.07 23.51 3.65
N VAL A 198 -11.44 22.67 2.80
CA VAL A 198 -11.33 22.94 1.35
C VAL A 198 -12.71 23.04 0.69
N VAL A 199 -13.62 22.10 0.98
CA VAL A 199 -14.98 22.11 0.40
C VAL A 199 -15.81 23.32 0.88
N SER A 200 -15.56 23.77 2.12
CA SER A 200 -16.18 24.99 2.67
C SER A 200 -15.56 26.29 2.15
N GLY A 201 -14.48 26.23 1.35
CA GLY A 201 -13.77 27.40 0.85
C GLY A 201 -12.83 28.05 1.86
N ASP A 202 -12.65 27.44 3.02
CA ASP A 202 -11.74 27.94 4.07
C ASP A 202 -10.33 27.34 3.87
N PHE A 203 -9.60 27.94 2.95
CA PHE A 203 -8.24 27.48 2.61
C PHE A 203 -7.22 27.81 3.71
N GLU A 204 -7.45 28.85 4.50
CA GLU A 204 -6.58 29.19 5.62
C GLU A 204 -6.67 28.11 6.70
N GLU A 205 -7.87 27.72 7.09
CA GLU A 205 -8.08 26.63 8.02
C GLU A 205 -7.56 25.29 7.46
N ALA A 206 -7.73 25.03 6.16
CA ALA A 206 -7.17 23.84 5.53
C ALA A 206 -5.64 23.75 5.68
N VAL A 207 -4.92 24.86 5.51
CA VAL A 207 -3.47 24.96 5.72
C VAL A 207 -3.12 24.82 7.20
N ASN A 208 -3.86 25.45 8.09
CA ASN A 208 -3.65 25.36 9.53
C ASN A 208 -3.80 23.92 10.04
N LEU A 209 -4.84 23.22 9.60
CA LEU A 209 -5.05 21.81 9.91
C LEU A 209 -3.93 20.92 9.33
N TYR A 210 -3.57 21.14 8.07
CA TYR A 210 -2.56 20.33 7.41
C TYR A 210 -1.18 20.45 8.05
N LEU A 211 -0.77 21.65 8.41
CA LEU A 211 0.54 21.92 9.02
C LEU A 211 0.53 21.73 10.54
N GLY A 212 -0.51 22.18 11.24
CA GLY A 212 -0.55 22.26 12.69
C GLY A 212 -1.13 21.03 13.41
N MET A 213 -2.00 20.23 12.78
CA MET A 213 -2.63 19.10 13.46
C MET A 213 -1.60 18.04 13.88
N LYS A 214 -1.58 17.72 15.18
CA LYS A 214 -0.66 16.74 15.76
C LYS A 214 -1.02 15.32 15.35
N GLY A 215 0.00 14.52 15.01
CA GLY A 215 -0.14 13.08 14.78
C GLY A 215 -0.02 12.27 16.08
N LEU A 216 -0.40 11.00 16.03
CA LEU A 216 -0.27 10.08 17.19
C LEU A 216 1.19 9.64 17.40
N ASN A 217 1.97 9.56 16.32
CA ASN A 217 3.34 9.05 16.32
C ASN A 217 4.26 9.96 15.50
N ASP A 218 4.08 11.26 15.55
CA ASP A 218 5.00 12.20 14.92
C ASP A 218 6.37 12.12 15.63
N GLY A 219 7.46 12.17 14.88
CA GLY A 219 8.78 12.29 15.46
C GLY A 219 8.97 13.64 16.14
N LYS A 220 9.87 13.70 17.12
CA LYS A 220 10.11 14.91 17.93
C LYS A 220 10.31 16.19 17.09
N GLU A 221 11.13 16.12 16.06
CA GLU A 221 11.41 17.24 15.13
C GLU A 221 10.11 17.70 14.41
N THR A 222 9.30 16.75 13.95
CA THR A 222 8.03 17.05 13.29
C THR A 222 7.03 17.67 14.26
N ASP A 223 6.97 17.18 15.50
CA ASP A 223 6.12 17.75 16.56
C ASP A 223 6.51 19.20 16.89
N GLU A 224 7.82 19.49 16.98
CA GLU A 224 8.36 20.83 17.23
C GLU A 224 8.00 21.81 16.09
N LEU A 225 8.12 21.37 14.83
CA LEU A 225 7.74 22.18 13.67
C LEU A 225 6.23 22.48 13.63
N ARG A 226 5.38 21.49 13.98
CA ARG A 226 3.93 21.70 14.07
C ARG A 226 3.53 22.64 15.19
N GLU A 227 4.21 22.54 16.34
CA GLU A 227 4.01 23.46 17.44
C GLU A 227 4.41 24.89 17.04
N MET A 228 5.55 25.04 16.37
CA MET A 228 6.02 26.33 15.86
C MET A 228 5.00 26.94 14.88
N TRP A 229 4.43 26.12 13.97
CA TRP A 229 3.35 26.57 13.09
C TRP A 229 2.14 27.08 13.88
N ARG A 230 1.65 26.33 14.86
CA ARG A 230 0.49 26.71 15.69
C ARG A 230 0.67 28.04 16.42
N VAL A 231 1.91 28.31 16.83
CA VAL A 231 2.24 29.54 17.58
C VAL A 231 2.50 30.73 16.67
N THR A 232 3.14 30.50 15.53
CA THR A 232 3.65 31.61 14.71
C THR A 232 2.89 31.87 13.42
N HIS A 233 2.25 30.84 12.85
CA HIS A 233 1.68 30.84 11.51
C HIS A 233 2.64 31.36 10.43
N ASP A 234 3.96 31.22 10.66
CA ASP A 234 5.03 31.76 9.80
C ASP A 234 5.74 30.61 9.07
N PRO A 235 5.54 30.44 7.75
CA PRO A 235 6.18 29.39 6.97
C PRO A 235 7.71 29.44 7.02
N ALA A 236 8.29 30.65 7.13
CA ALA A 236 9.75 30.81 7.13
C ALA A 236 10.39 30.27 8.40
N LYS A 237 9.65 30.12 9.49
CA LYS A 237 10.14 29.52 10.74
C LYS A 237 9.96 28.01 10.79
N CYS A 238 9.18 27.43 9.85
CA CYS A 238 8.85 26.00 9.80
C CYS A 238 9.62 25.25 8.68
N LEU A 239 10.48 25.96 7.93
CA LEU A 239 11.36 25.44 6.90
C LEU A 239 12.80 25.35 7.40
#